data_62290714e778016513fd8982e6f7e4c3
#
_entry.id   62290714e778016513fd8982e6f7e4c3
#
_cell.length_a   1.000
_cell.length_b   1.000
_cell.length_c   1.000
_cell.angle_alpha   90.00
_cell.angle_beta   90.00
_cell.angle_gamma   90.00
#
_symmetry.space_group_name_H-M   'P 1'
#
loop_
_entity.id
_entity.type
_entity.pdbx_description
1 polymer ?
#
loop_
_entity_poly.entity_id
_entity_poly.type
_entity_poly.pdbx_seq_one_letter_code
_entity_poly.pdbx_strand_id
1 'polypeptide(L)'
;MPQITIDGKSFDVQAGGNLLEVVLGLGLDLPYFCWHPAMGSVGSCRQCAMVQFQNAEDERGRIVMACMTPVTDGMHLSLSGERARDFRADVIEALMVNHPHDCPVCAEGGECHLQDMTVMSGHRERRYDGLKNTHVNQYLGPLINHEMNRCIACYRCVRYYQDYAGGTDLAVLGAHDHVYFGRHQDGVLESEFAGNLVEVCPTGVFTDKSLVHDYTRKWDLQSSPSVCVGCGVGCNTAPGERYGRLKRIHNRYHEEVNGYFLCDRGRFGGNFVNSDIRLTRSGQQQADNTFVALSREAALAKLAQSCGAGQRIAGIGSPRASLESNWMLQAFVGATQFCAGFGPEGAAVRAIASALKGGGVPSATLQEIEAADAVIILGEDVTQTAARVALALRQTVRNKGLEKAAAMGVAIWQDAAVRNITQNDCSPLIQLMTASRSEEHTSELQSRPHISYAV
;
A
#
# COMPACT_ATOMS: atom_id res chain seq x y z
N MET A 1 -13.88 31.45 -3.17
CA MET A 1 -12.91 30.48 -2.63
C MET A 1 -12.16 31.18 -1.51
N PRO A 2 -11.91 30.55 -0.36
CA PRO A 2 -11.08 31.13 0.67
C PRO A 2 -9.69 31.44 0.14
N GLN A 3 -9.13 32.53 0.63
CA GLN A 3 -7.77 32.94 0.28
C GLN A 3 -6.87 32.86 1.51
N ILE A 4 -5.72 32.23 1.36
CA ILE A 4 -4.69 32.18 2.40
C ILE A 4 -3.38 32.82 1.89
N THR A 5 -2.62 33.40 2.80
CA THR A 5 -1.30 33.96 2.49
C THR A 5 -0.21 33.10 3.14
N ILE A 6 0.74 32.63 2.34
CA ILE A 6 1.92 31.87 2.81
C ILE A 6 3.17 32.60 2.37
N ASP A 7 4.02 32.99 3.31
CA ASP A 7 5.26 33.74 3.08
C ASP A 7 5.05 34.94 2.11
N GLY A 8 3.96 35.70 2.32
CA GLY A 8 3.60 36.88 1.54
C GLY A 8 2.96 36.61 0.16
N LYS A 9 2.76 35.37 -0.22
CA LYS A 9 2.06 34.98 -1.46
C LYS A 9 0.62 34.52 -1.16
N SER A 10 -0.33 35.03 -1.90
CA SER A 10 -1.76 34.64 -1.76
C SER A 10 -2.10 33.45 -2.65
N PHE A 11 -2.91 32.53 -2.13
CA PHE A 11 -3.38 31.35 -2.79
C PHE A 11 -4.87 31.15 -2.57
N ASP A 12 -5.59 30.85 -3.64
CA ASP A 12 -6.99 30.43 -3.57
C ASP A 12 -7.08 28.94 -3.27
N VAL A 13 -7.80 28.56 -2.23
CA VAL A 13 -7.81 27.18 -1.70
C VAL A 13 -9.24 26.75 -1.33
N GLN A 14 -9.45 25.47 -1.03
CA GLN A 14 -10.71 24.97 -0.51
C GLN A 14 -10.79 25.12 1.02
N ALA A 15 -11.93 25.61 1.51
CA ALA A 15 -12.16 25.71 2.96
C ALA A 15 -12.29 24.35 3.64
N GLY A 16 -11.89 24.27 4.92
CA GLY A 16 -12.06 23.08 5.76
C GLY A 16 -11.11 21.94 5.48
N GLY A 17 -10.31 22.03 4.42
CA GLY A 17 -9.28 21.06 4.11
C GLY A 17 -8.14 21.04 5.15
N ASN A 18 -7.34 20.00 5.13
CA ASN A 18 -6.13 19.87 5.93
C ASN A 18 -5.05 20.82 5.41
N LEU A 19 -4.56 21.73 6.25
CA LEU A 19 -3.58 22.73 5.81
C LEU A 19 -2.29 22.10 5.25
N LEU A 20 -1.81 20.96 5.80
CA LEU A 20 -0.63 20.27 5.27
C LEU A 20 -0.89 19.77 3.84
N GLU A 21 -2.03 19.14 3.62
CA GLU A 21 -2.42 18.61 2.30
C GLU A 21 -2.53 19.75 1.27
N VAL A 22 -3.13 20.86 1.66
CA VAL A 22 -3.23 22.06 0.81
C VAL A 22 -1.85 22.61 0.49
N VAL A 23 -0.97 22.76 1.47
CA VAL A 23 0.42 23.27 1.27
C VAL A 23 1.20 22.38 0.30
N LEU A 24 1.11 21.05 0.47
CA LEU A 24 1.76 20.09 -0.43
C LEU A 24 1.14 20.13 -1.84
N GLY A 25 -0.18 20.27 -1.94
CA GLY A 25 -0.90 20.40 -3.22
C GLY A 25 -0.56 21.68 -3.98
N LEU A 26 -0.12 22.74 -3.29
CA LEU A 26 0.42 23.96 -3.89
C LEU A 26 1.88 23.82 -4.37
N GLY A 27 2.48 22.64 -4.22
CA GLY A 27 3.88 22.39 -4.56
C GLY A 27 4.89 23.02 -3.60
N LEU A 28 4.47 23.34 -2.37
CA LEU A 28 5.33 23.90 -1.33
C LEU A 28 5.87 22.77 -0.45
N ASP A 29 7.16 22.78 -0.16
CA ASP A 29 7.84 21.80 0.66
C ASP A 29 7.63 22.05 2.15
N LEU A 30 6.87 21.17 2.81
CA LEU A 30 6.68 21.19 4.25
C LEU A 30 6.96 19.79 4.82
N PRO A 31 7.97 19.62 5.70
CA PRO A 31 8.32 18.30 6.23
C PRO A 31 7.21 17.74 7.15
N TYR A 32 7.05 16.41 7.12
CA TYR A 32 6.05 15.69 7.92
C TYR A 32 6.42 14.22 8.10
N PHE A 33 5.81 13.51 9.08
CA PHE A 33 5.94 12.06 9.23
C PHE A 33 4.61 11.36 9.47
N CYS A 34 3.80 11.81 10.42
CA CYS A 34 2.62 11.07 10.89
C CYS A 34 1.40 11.16 9.96
N TRP A 35 1.33 12.17 9.10
CA TRP A 35 0.27 12.31 8.11
C TRP A 35 0.47 11.33 6.94
N HIS A 36 -0.64 10.84 6.40
CA HIS A 36 -0.67 10.05 5.18
C HIS A 36 -1.99 10.32 4.44
N PRO A 37 -1.99 10.48 3.10
CA PRO A 37 -3.20 10.86 2.36
C PRO A 37 -4.36 9.89 2.55
N ALA A 38 -4.11 8.58 2.68
CA ALA A 38 -5.16 7.59 2.90
C ALA A 38 -5.64 7.48 4.35
N MET A 39 -4.89 8.00 5.33
CA MET A 39 -5.16 7.79 6.77
C MET A 39 -5.40 9.11 7.53
N GLY A 40 -5.17 10.26 6.88
CA GLY A 40 -5.29 11.56 7.55
C GLY A 40 -4.21 11.81 8.62
N SER A 41 -4.57 12.56 9.65
CA SER A 41 -3.66 13.17 10.63
C SER A 41 -3.90 12.68 12.04
N VAL A 42 -2.82 12.59 12.82
CA VAL A 42 -2.86 12.31 14.27
C VAL A 42 -2.07 13.33 15.11
N GLY A 43 -1.25 14.18 14.46
CA GLY A 43 -0.51 15.25 15.12
C GLY A 43 0.65 14.81 16.03
N SER A 44 1.12 13.54 15.92
CA SER A 44 2.12 12.97 16.83
C SER A 44 3.54 13.47 16.58
N CYS A 45 3.95 13.65 15.31
CA CYS A 45 5.34 13.93 14.97
C CYS A 45 5.75 15.42 15.09
N ARG A 46 4.80 16.35 14.99
CA ARG A 46 4.97 17.81 15.02
C ARG A 46 5.91 18.41 13.97
N GLN A 47 6.35 17.65 13.00
CA GLN A 47 7.30 18.09 11.98
C GLN A 47 6.71 19.09 10.98
N CYS A 48 5.37 19.12 10.80
CA CYS A 48 4.68 20.05 9.90
C CYS A 48 4.38 21.42 10.56
N ALA A 49 5.30 21.91 11.39
CA ALA A 49 5.17 23.20 12.07
C ALA A 49 5.24 24.38 11.09
N MET A 50 4.29 25.29 11.19
CA MET A 50 4.24 26.60 10.52
C MET A 50 3.99 27.68 11.55
N VAL A 51 4.28 28.94 11.24
CA VAL A 51 3.80 30.07 12.03
C VAL A 51 2.50 30.59 11.44
N GLN A 52 1.47 30.71 12.26
CA GLN A 52 0.22 31.38 11.93
C GLN A 52 0.14 32.72 12.61
N PHE A 53 -0.14 33.77 11.85
CA PHE A 53 -0.32 35.15 12.33
C PHE A 53 -1.81 35.45 12.44
N GLN A 54 -2.19 36.33 13.38
CA GLN A 54 -3.58 36.78 13.53
C GLN A 54 -4.02 37.68 12.37
N ASN A 55 -3.11 38.52 11.91
CA ASN A 55 -3.29 39.44 10.78
C ASN A 55 -1.91 39.79 10.19
N ALA A 56 -1.88 40.67 9.19
CA ALA A 56 -0.65 41.10 8.52
C ALA A 56 0.30 41.90 9.42
N GLU A 57 -0.17 42.46 10.55
CA GLU A 57 0.57 43.30 11.50
C GLU A 57 1.12 42.48 12.67
N ASP A 58 0.71 41.22 12.81
CA ASP A 58 1.20 40.33 13.86
C ASP A 58 2.61 39.84 13.54
N GLU A 59 3.62 40.37 14.22
CA GLU A 59 5.03 40.00 14.05
C GLU A 59 5.39 38.69 14.80
N ARG A 60 4.62 38.30 15.82
CA ARG A 60 4.96 37.17 16.68
C ARG A 60 4.41 35.88 16.17
N GLY A 61 3.11 35.82 15.80
CA GLY A 61 2.40 34.64 15.41
C GLY A 61 2.42 33.50 16.46
N ARG A 62 1.84 32.39 16.13
CA ARG A 62 1.90 31.15 16.93
C ARG A 62 2.33 29.96 16.07
N ILE A 63 3.04 29.00 16.64
CA ILE A 63 3.35 27.74 15.96
C ILE A 63 2.07 26.89 15.91
N VAL A 64 1.73 26.42 14.72
CA VAL A 64 0.64 25.50 14.44
C VAL A 64 1.15 24.26 13.71
N MET A 65 0.48 23.13 13.90
CA MET A 65 0.76 21.91 13.15
C MET A 65 -0.15 21.87 11.93
N ALA A 66 0.40 22.05 10.75
CA ALA A 66 -0.37 22.13 9.51
C ALA A 66 -1.30 20.90 9.33
N CYS A 67 -0.84 19.71 9.67
CA CYS A 67 -1.66 18.49 9.58
C CYS A 67 -2.87 18.44 10.54
N MET A 68 -2.95 19.33 11.53
CA MET A 68 -4.05 19.42 12.51
C MET A 68 -4.84 20.72 12.39
N THR A 69 -4.54 21.56 11.40
CA THR A 69 -5.14 22.87 11.23
C THR A 69 -6.07 22.88 10.03
N PRO A 70 -7.38 23.15 10.21
CA PRO A 70 -8.29 23.34 9.10
C PRO A 70 -8.01 24.66 8.39
N VAL A 71 -8.12 24.66 7.07
CA VAL A 71 -7.97 25.86 6.26
C VAL A 71 -9.20 26.76 6.43
N THR A 72 -8.97 28.03 6.76
CA THR A 72 -9.99 29.08 6.84
C THR A 72 -9.59 30.28 5.99
N ASP A 73 -10.58 31.07 5.60
CA ASP A 73 -10.34 32.30 4.83
C ASP A 73 -9.53 33.33 5.62
N GLY A 74 -8.66 34.04 4.92
CA GLY A 74 -7.84 35.10 5.50
C GLY A 74 -6.70 34.63 6.39
N MET A 75 -6.28 33.36 6.34
CA MET A 75 -5.13 32.88 7.10
C MET A 75 -3.84 33.52 6.61
N HIS A 76 -3.04 34.02 7.55
CA HIS A 76 -1.65 34.47 7.32
C HIS A 76 -0.68 33.47 7.92
N LEU A 77 0.18 32.90 7.09
CA LEU A 77 1.05 31.78 7.45
C LEU A 77 2.49 32.03 7.01
N SER A 78 3.44 31.53 7.78
CA SER A 78 4.84 31.43 7.35
C SER A 78 5.34 29.99 7.45
N LEU A 79 5.85 29.50 6.34
CA LEU A 79 6.53 28.24 6.21
C LEU A 79 8.05 28.42 6.39
N SER A 80 8.60 29.51 5.84
CA SER A 80 10.03 29.80 5.82
C SER A 80 10.53 30.60 7.04
N GLY A 81 9.62 31.08 7.92
CA GLY A 81 9.97 31.85 9.10
C GLY A 81 10.93 31.12 10.05
N GLU A 82 11.88 31.85 10.62
CA GLU A 82 12.95 31.31 11.49
C GLU A 82 12.36 30.39 12.60
N ARG A 83 11.36 30.87 13.33
CA ARG A 83 10.73 30.12 14.42
C ARG A 83 10.16 28.76 13.97
N ALA A 84 9.58 28.67 12.77
CA ALA A 84 9.07 27.40 12.25
C ALA A 84 10.22 26.48 11.84
N ARG A 85 11.26 27.02 11.23
CA ARG A 85 12.45 26.25 10.84
C ARG A 85 13.19 25.70 12.05
N ASP A 86 13.43 26.52 13.05
CA ASP A 86 14.11 26.12 14.29
C ASP A 86 13.31 25.06 15.01
N PHE A 87 11.98 25.22 15.12
CA PHE A 87 11.13 24.21 15.71
C PHE A 87 11.21 22.86 14.98
N ARG A 88 11.21 22.87 13.63
CA ARG A 88 11.37 21.65 12.84
C ARG A 88 12.74 21.01 13.02
N ALA A 89 13.80 21.81 13.10
CA ALA A 89 15.14 21.31 13.38
C ALA A 89 15.26 20.71 14.79
N ASP A 90 14.64 21.32 15.80
CA ASP A 90 14.60 20.80 17.17
C ASP A 90 13.78 19.48 17.26
N VAL A 91 12.72 19.32 16.46
CA VAL A 91 12.01 18.03 16.37
C VAL A 91 12.93 16.95 15.82
N ILE A 92 13.71 17.23 14.77
CA ILE A 92 14.70 16.26 14.25
C ILE A 92 15.76 15.96 15.31
N GLU A 93 16.28 16.98 16.02
CA GLU A 93 17.22 16.77 17.13
C GLU A 93 16.66 15.80 18.18
N ALA A 94 15.40 15.99 18.58
CA ALA A 94 14.72 15.09 19.52
C ALA A 94 14.60 13.65 18.99
N LEU A 95 14.31 13.48 17.70
CA LEU A 95 14.26 12.15 17.07
C LEU A 95 15.64 11.48 17.03
N MET A 96 16.71 12.25 16.81
CA MET A 96 18.08 11.74 16.75
C MET A 96 18.64 11.33 18.12
N VAL A 97 17.98 11.65 19.23
CA VAL A 97 18.36 11.17 20.56
C VAL A 97 18.47 9.66 20.60
N ASN A 98 17.46 8.95 20.08
CA ASN A 98 17.42 7.48 20.11
C ASN A 98 17.66 6.83 18.75
N HIS A 99 17.37 7.52 17.65
CA HIS A 99 17.52 6.95 16.31
C HIS A 99 18.98 6.55 16.02
N PRO A 100 19.26 5.31 15.55
CA PRO A 100 20.63 4.90 15.22
C PRO A 100 21.09 5.62 13.94
N HIS A 101 22.41 5.93 13.87
CA HIS A 101 23.03 6.48 12.66
C HIS A 101 23.65 5.38 11.80
N ASP A 102 22.85 4.34 11.53
CA ASP A 102 23.25 3.12 10.81
C ASP A 102 22.78 3.11 9.34
N CYS A 103 22.52 4.27 8.76
CA CYS A 103 22.04 4.40 7.36
C CYS A 103 22.84 3.59 6.33
N PRO A 104 24.17 3.44 6.43
CA PRO A 104 24.94 2.62 5.51
C PRO A 104 24.53 1.14 5.49
N VAL A 105 24.01 0.61 6.59
CA VAL A 105 23.55 -0.80 6.70
C VAL A 105 22.03 -0.92 6.83
N CYS A 106 21.33 0.19 6.97
CA CYS A 106 19.87 0.22 7.01
C CYS A 106 19.28 -0.07 5.63
N ALA A 107 18.33 -1.01 5.55
CA ALA A 107 17.68 -1.36 4.28
C ALA A 107 16.86 -0.20 3.69
N GLU A 108 16.45 0.79 4.50
CA GLU A 108 15.74 2.00 4.07
C GLU A 108 16.69 3.11 3.61
N GLY A 109 17.99 3.01 3.91
CA GLY A 109 18.97 4.06 3.62
C GLY A 109 19.00 4.46 2.14
N GLY A 110 18.81 5.77 1.85
CA GLY A 110 18.77 6.35 0.50
C GLY A 110 17.39 6.44 -0.14
N GLU A 111 16.35 5.87 0.47
CA GLU A 111 14.93 6.07 0.14
C GLU A 111 14.14 6.25 1.45
N CYS A 112 14.71 6.97 2.40
CA CYS A 112 14.22 7.12 3.76
C CYS A 112 13.58 8.48 3.96
N HIS A 113 12.30 8.50 4.28
CA HIS A 113 11.56 9.74 4.52
C HIS A 113 12.17 10.56 5.68
N LEU A 114 12.74 9.88 6.70
CA LEU A 114 13.46 10.60 7.78
C LEU A 114 14.71 11.32 7.26
N GLN A 115 15.49 10.70 6.36
CA GLN A 115 16.66 11.38 5.75
C GLN A 115 16.23 12.62 4.98
N ASP A 116 15.20 12.53 4.16
CA ASP A 116 14.69 13.66 3.36
C ASP A 116 14.19 14.80 4.25
N MET A 117 13.38 14.48 5.27
CA MET A 117 12.86 15.48 6.20
C MET A 117 13.95 16.10 7.08
N THR A 118 15.01 15.36 7.39
CA THR A 118 16.17 15.88 8.10
C THR A 118 16.89 16.95 7.27
N VAL A 119 17.13 16.66 6.00
CA VAL A 119 17.73 17.63 5.05
C VAL A 119 16.82 18.86 4.89
N MET A 120 15.53 18.64 4.67
CA MET A 120 14.54 19.71 4.50
C MET A 120 14.42 20.61 5.74
N SER A 121 14.60 20.06 6.94
CA SER A 121 14.56 20.81 8.21
C SER A 121 15.85 21.56 8.53
N GLY A 122 16.92 21.33 7.76
CA GLY A 122 18.22 22.00 7.96
C GLY A 122 19.01 21.51 9.19
N HIS A 123 18.60 20.41 9.83
CA HIS A 123 19.34 19.80 10.93
C HIS A 123 20.62 19.13 10.40
N ARG A 124 21.79 19.43 11.02
CA ARG A 124 23.09 19.00 10.51
C ARG A 124 23.86 18.10 11.45
N GLU A 125 23.73 18.31 12.75
CA GLU A 125 24.49 17.59 13.77
C GLU A 125 23.65 17.35 15.02
N ARG A 126 23.88 16.22 15.66
CA ARG A 126 23.26 15.86 16.93
C ARG A 126 24.10 16.43 18.08
N ARG A 127 23.46 17.17 18.94
CA ARG A 127 24.11 17.77 20.17
C ARG A 127 24.10 16.77 21.34
N TYR A 128 23.15 15.82 21.37
CA TYR A 128 23.05 14.83 22.44
C TYR A 128 24.01 13.66 22.20
N ASP A 129 24.86 13.34 23.18
CA ASP A 129 25.86 12.27 23.16
C ASP A 129 25.68 11.22 24.27
N GLY A 130 24.54 11.25 24.97
CA GLY A 130 24.15 10.25 25.99
C GLY A 130 23.77 8.90 25.40
N LEU A 131 23.45 7.98 26.33
CA LEU A 131 23.00 6.63 25.97
C LEU A 131 21.66 6.67 25.24
N LYS A 132 21.51 5.81 24.24
CA LYS A 132 20.24 5.61 23.51
C LYS A 132 19.40 4.54 24.16
N ASN A 133 18.09 4.72 24.17
CA ASN A 133 17.16 3.63 24.45
C ASN A 133 17.24 2.60 23.33
N THR A 134 17.32 1.33 23.69
CA THR A 134 17.36 0.22 22.73
C THR A 134 16.23 -0.75 22.95
N HIS A 135 15.76 -1.34 21.87
CA HIS A 135 14.68 -2.31 21.85
C HIS A 135 15.15 -3.63 21.24
N VAL A 136 14.55 -4.72 21.65
CA VAL A 136 14.74 -6.03 21.01
C VAL A 136 13.83 -6.09 19.79
N ASN A 137 14.38 -6.59 18.67
CA ASN A 137 13.61 -6.82 17.46
C ASN A 137 12.72 -8.06 17.61
N GLN A 138 11.62 -8.10 16.89
CA GLN A 138 10.65 -9.17 16.94
C GLN A 138 10.61 -9.92 15.59
N TYR A 139 10.29 -11.22 15.63
CA TYR A 139 9.96 -11.97 14.43
C TYR A 139 8.52 -11.67 14.01
N LEU A 140 8.33 -11.13 12.80
CA LEU A 140 7.02 -10.74 12.22
C LEU A 140 6.66 -11.55 10.98
N GLY A 141 7.27 -12.70 10.80
CA GLY A 141 7.04 -13.58 9.65
C GLY A 141 8.16 -13.57 8.61
N PRO A 142 7.96 -14.25 7.49
CA PRO A 142 8.98 -14.44 6.45
C PRO A 142 9.16 -13.23 5.53
N LEU A 143 8.20 -12.30 5.49
CA LEU A 143 8.13 -11.24 4.49
C LEU A 143 8.69 -9.90 5.00
N ILE A 144 8.52 -9.60 6.29
CA ILE A 144 8.82 -8.30 6.88
C ILE A 144 9.94 -8.44 7.91
N ASN A 145 10.96 -7.61 7.76
CA ASN A 145 12.00 -7.44 8.76
C ASN A 145 11.60 -6.37 9.76
N HIS A 146 12.04 -6.48 11.01
CA HIS A 146 11.70 -5.57 12.10
C HIS A 146 12.95 -5.07 12.82
N GLU A 147 13.14 -3.74 12.84
CA GLU A 147 14.28 -3.05 13.45
C GLU A 147 13.77 -1.91 14.33
N MET A 148 13.24 -2.25 15.51
CA MET A 148 12.50 -1.31 16.37
C MET A 148 13.31 -0.08 16.79
N ASN A 149 14.63 -0.18 16.89
CA ASN A 149 15.51 0.94 17.23
C ASN A 149 15.44 2.13 16.26
N ARG A 150 14.94 1.91 15.04
CA ARG A 150 14.77 2.95 14.01
C ARG A 150 13.43 3.68 14.09
N CYS A 151 12.62 3.37 15.09
CA CYS A 151 11.28 3.95 15.25
C CYS A 151 11.36 5.42 15.68
N ILE A 152 10.51 6.25 15.07
CA ILE A 152 10.30 7.66 15.42
C ILE A 152 8.92 7.92 16.03
N ALA A 153 8.23 6.90 16.47
CA ALA A 153 6.91 6.95 17.11
C ALA A 153 5.86 7.78 16.32
N CYS A 154 5.83 7.64 15.00
CA CYS A 154 4.89 8.37 14.13
C CYS A 154 3.50 7.74 14.06
N TYR A 155 3.31 6.54 14.57
CA TYR A 155 2.04 5.78 14.60
C TYR A 155 1.44 5.41 13.23
N ARG A 156 2.11 5.66 12.12
CA ARG A 156 1.57 5.31 10.79
C ARG A 156 1.31 3.80 10.64
N CYS A 157 2.20 2.95 11.14
CA CYS A 157 2.12 1.50 11.03
C CYS A 157 0.85 0.93 11.66
N VAL A 158 0.55 1.25 12.91
CA VAL A 158 -0.63 0.72 13.61
C VAL A 158 -1.92 1.32 13.10
N ARG A 159 -1.95 2.60 12.76
CA ARG A 159 -3.11 3.25 12.13
C ARG A 159 -3.43 2.61 10.77
N TYR A 160 -2.41 2.36 9.98
CA TYR A 160 -2.57 1.61 8.74
C TYR A 160 -3.09 0.20 9.01
N TYR A 161 -2.37 -0.55 9.82
CA TYR A 161 -2.61 -1.97 10.02
C TYR A 161 -3.97 -2.25 10.66
N GLN A 162 -4.30 -1.54 11.74
CA GLN A 162 -5.55 -1.72 12.49
C GLN A 162 -6.74 -0.99 11.85
N ASP A 163 -6.59 0.32 11.63
CA ASP A 163 -7.74 1.16 11.29
C ASP A 163 -8.08 1.13 9.80
N TYR A 164 -7.09 0.96 8.93
CA TYR A 164 -7.30 0.94 7.49
C TYR A 164 -7.37 -0.49 6.93
N ALA A 165 -6.39 -1.34 7.26
CA ALA A 165 -6.29 -2.70 6.75
C ALA A 165 -7.06 -3.75 7.58
N GLY A 166 -7.51 -3.40 8.80
CA GLY A 166 -8.35 -4.24 9.64
C GLY A 166 -7.62 -5.38 10.37
N GLY A 167 -6.27 -5.38 10.37
CA GLY A 167 -5.49 -6.36 11.12
C GLY A 167 -5.55 -6.13 12.63
N THR A 168 -5.41 -7.17 13.41
CA THR A 168 -5.58 -7.13 14.88
C THR A 168 -4.31 -7.47 15.67
N ASP A 169 -3.31 -8.02 15.01
CA ASP A 169 -2.15 -8.63 15.64
C ASP A 169 -0.88 -7.76 15.64
N LEU A 170 -0.96 -6.50 15.21
CA LEU A 170 0.07 -5.47 15.39
C LEU A 170 -0.49 -4.34 16.25
N ALA A 171 0.20 -3.98 17.34
CA ALA A 171 -0.29 -2.99 18.30
C ALA A 171 0.81 -2.04 18.78
N VAL A 172 0.41 -1.03 19.52
CA VAL A 172 1.29 -0.18 20.34
C VAL A 172 1.37 -0.78 21.72
N LEU A 173 2.56 -1.08 22.19
CA LEU A 173 2.84 -1.63 23.50
C LEU A 173 3.70 -0.64 24.31
N GLY A 174 3.57 -0.65 25.62
CA GLY A 174 4.31 0.25 26.50
C GLY A 174 3.80 1.69 26.49
N ALA A 175 4.54 2.57 27.17
CA ALA A 175 4.18 3.99 27.31
C ALA A 175 5.44 4.86 27.41
N HIS A 176 5.26 6.17 27.26
CA HIS A 176 6.30 7.19 27.30
C HIS A 176 7.47 6.92 26.32
N ASP A 177 8.69 6.84 26.80
CA ASP A 177 9.91 6.57 26.04
C ASP A 177 10.17 5.08 25.75
N HIS A 178 9.29 4.21 26.22
CA HIS A 178 9.32 2.76 26.00
C HIS A 178 8.21 2.26 25.05
N VAL A 179 7.68 3.12 24.20
CA VAL A 179 6.67 2.73 23.20
C VAL A 179 7.29 1.75 22.20
N TYR A 180 6.58 0.63 22.00
CA TYR A 180 6.98 -0.44 21.09
C TYR A 180 5.86 -0.76 20.10
N PHE A 181 6.22 -0.90 18.82
CA PHE A 181 5.27 -1.24 17.76
C PHE A 181 5.55 -2.66 17.28
N GLY A 182 4.65 -3.59 17.61
CA GLY A 182 4.85 -5.00 17.31
C GLY A 182 3.64 -5.85 17.68
N ARG A 183 3.82 -7.16 17.65
CA ARG A 183 2.84 -8.14 18.15
C ARG A 183 3.02 -8.33 19.64
N HIS A 184 1.99 -8.88 20.30
CA HIS A 184 2.10 -9.27 21.70
C HIS A 184 3.13 -10.41 21.90
N GLN A 185 3.27 -11.28 20.91
CA GLN A 185 4.26 -12.36 20.85
C GLN A 185 4.85 -12.46 19.45
N ASP A 186 6.02 -13.07 19.33
CA ASP A 186 6.62 -13.41 18.04
C ASP A 186 5.65 -14.23 17.19
N GLY A 187 5.59 -13.94 15.90
CA GLY A 187 4.70 -14.65 14.98
C GLY A 187 4.58 -13.98 13.63
N VAL A 188 3.83 -14.59 12.74
CA VAL A 188 3.56 -14.03 11.41
C VAL A 188 2.44 -13.00 11.52
N LEU A 189 2.58 -11.86 10.86
CA LEU A 189 1.48 -10.91 10.69
C LEU A 189 0.43 -11.50 9.75
N GLU A 190 -0.82 -11.52 10.19
CA GLU A 190 -1.90 -12.31 9.56
C GLU A 190 -2.63 -11.57 8.44
N SER A 191 -2.61 -10.23 8.43
CA SER A 191 -3.27 -9.45 7.38
C SER A 191 -2.63 -9.68 6.01
N GLU A 192 -3.45 -9.93 5.01
CA GLU A 192 -3.02 -10.05 3.60
C GLU A 192 -2.47 -8.75 3.01
N PHE A 193 -2.45 -7.69 3.80
CA PHE A 193 -1.88 -6.38 3.50
C PHE A 193 -0.72 -5.99 4.42
N ALA A 194 -0.19 -6.93 5.22
CA ALA A 194 0.90 -6.66 6.17
C ALA A 194 2.14 -6.05 5.51
N GLY A 195 2.45 -6.46 4.28
CA GLY A 195 3.60 -5.98 3.51
C GLY A 195 3.62 -4.49 3.24
N ASN A 196 2.49 -3.79 3.33
CA ASN A 196 2.50 -2.33 3.17
C ASN A 196 3.16 -1.59 4.34
N LEU A 197 3.42 -2.27 5.46
CA LEU A 197 4.22 -1.69 6.54
C LEU A 197 5.59 -1.23 6.06
N VAL A 198 6.15 -1.87 5.02
CA VAL A 198 7.45 -1.48 4.44
C VAL A 198 7.39 -0.16 3.66
N GLU A 199 6.22 0.27 3.18
CA GLU A 199 6.02 1.56 2.49
C GLU A 199 5.38 2.61 3.39
N VAL A 200 4.56 2.19 4.34
CA VAL A 200 3.89 3.08 5.29
C VAL A 200 4.87 3.61 6.34
N CYS A 201 5.84 2.81 6.75
CA CYS A 201 6.85 3.23 7.72
C CYS A 201 7.78 4.28 7.10
N PRO A 202 7.95 5.46 7.72
CA PRO A 202 8.82 6.52 7.19
C PRO A 202 10.30 6.27 7.48
N THR A 203 10.64 5.15 8.11
CA THR A 203 12.01 4.77 8.51
C THR A 203 12.22 3.27 8.32
N GLY A 204 13.41 2.76 8.59
CA GLY A 204 13.76 1.36 8.41
C GLY A 204 13.31 0.41 9.52
N VAL A 205 12.19 0.67 10.22
CA VAL A 205 11.64 -0.27 11.22
C VAL A 205 11.08 -1.50 10.54
N PHE A 206 10.18 -1.31 9.57
CA PHE A 206 9.61 -2.38 8.77
C PHE A 206 10.22 -2.31 7.37
N THR A 207 10.93 -3.35 6.98
CA THR A 207 11.59 -3.41 5.66
C THR A 207 11.31 -4.73 4.97
N ASP A 208 11.40 -4.74 3.64
CA ASP A 208 11.24 -5.94 2.82
C ASP A 208 12.38 -6.92 3.08
N LYS A 209 12.06 -8.07 3.68
CA LYS A 209 13.03 -9.07 4.08
C LYS A 209 13.72 -9.73 2.89
N SER A 210 13.02 -9.88 1.76
CA SER A 210 13.61 -10.44 0.54
C SER A 210 14.64 -9.50 -0.07
N LEU A 211 14.36 -8.20 -0.09
CA LEU A 211 15.30 -7.17 -0.56
C LEU A 211 16.55 -7.07 0.33
N VAL A 212 16.38 -7.18 1.66
CA VAL A 212 17.50 -7.18 2.61
C VAL A 212 18.46 -8.32 2.32
N HIS A 213 17.95 -9.51 2.06
CA HIS A 213 18.78 -10.68 1.72
C HIS A 213 19.51 -10.55 0.39
N ASP A 214 18.93 -9.85 -0.58
CA ASP A 214 19.55 -9.59 -1.89
C ASP A 214 20.63 -8.48 -1.86
N TYR A 215 20.75 -7.75 -0.76
CA TYR A 215 21.71 -6.68 -0.52
C TYR A 215 21.79 -5.64 -1.66
N THR A 216 20.65 -5.24 -2.17
CA THR A 216 20.55 -4.24 -3.22
C THR A 216 19.97 -2.95 -2.65
N ARG A 217 20.57 -1.80 -2.96
CA ARG A 217 20.04 -0.51 -2.54
C ARG A 217 18.84 -0.11 -3.41
N LYS A 218 17.85 0.52 -2.79
CA LYS A 218 16.59 0.89 -3.46
C LYS A 218 16.82 1.84 -4.64
N TRP A 219 17.74 2.81 -4.52
CA TRP A 219 18.08 3.75 -5.58
C TRP A 219 18.82 3.12 -6.77
N ASP A 220 19.38 1.92 -6.60
CA ASP A 220 20.11 1.21 -7.65
C ASP A 220 19.20 0.35 -8.53
N LEU A 221 17.91 0.29 -8.18
CA LEU A 221 16.92 -0.48 -8.91
C LEU A 221 16.43 0.27 -10.16
N GLN A 222 16.32 -0.46 -11.27
CA GLN A 222 15.60 -0.02 -12.44
C GLN A 222 14.14 -0.44 -12.29
N SER A 223 13.24 0.53 -12.25
CA SER A 223 11.81 0.27 -12.05
C SER A 223 11.00 0.67 -13.31
N SER A 224 9.96 -0.08 -13.61
CA SER A 224 9.05 0.18 -14.73
C SER A 224 7.60 0.03 -14.29
N PRO A 225 6.66 0.78 -14.89
CA PRO A 225 5.22 0.56 -14.67
C PRO A 225 4.81 -0.85 -15.10
N SER A 226 4.02 -1.51 -14.26
CA SER A 226 3.49 -2.85 -14.53
C SER A 226 2.12 -3.04 -13.91
N VAL A 227 1.52 -4.21 -14.13
CA VAL A 227 0.24 -4.63 -13.57
C VAL A 227 0.43 -5.96 -12.85
N CYS A 228 -0.14 -6.08 -11.67
CA CYS A 228 -0.12 -7.31 -10.88
C CYS A 228 -0.92 -8.41 -11.58
N VAL A 229 -0.34 -9.62 -11.67
CA VAL A 229 -0.97 -10.82 -12.25
C VAL A 229 -1.48 -11.79 -11.20
N GLY A 230 -1.50 -11.42 -9.91
CA GLY A 230 -1.85 -12.29 -8.80
C GLY A 230 -3.35 -12.60 -8.68
N CYS A 231 -4.23 -11.72 -9.18
CA CYS A 231 -5.68 -11.90 -9.23
C CYS A 231 -6.31 -11.03 -10.33
N GLY A 232 -7.62 -11.12 -10.50
CA GLY A 232 -8.36 -10.40 -11.55
C GLY A 232 -8.47 -8.87 -11.36
N VAL A 233 -8.09 -8.32 -10.20
CA VAL A 233 -8.16 -6.87 -9.93
C VAL A 233 -7.15 -6.09 -10.76
N GLY A 234 -5.94 -6.63 -11.00
CA GLY A 234 -4.95 -5.98 -11.83
C GLY A 234 -4.34 -4.71 -11.23
N CYS A 235 -3.98 -4.74 -9.95
CA CYS A 235 -3.36 -3.60 -9.25
C CYS A 235 -2.12 -3.09 -9.98
N ASN A 236 -1.94 -1.76 -9.98
CA ASN A 236 -0.77 -1.11 -10.58
C ASN A 236 0.46 -1.30 -9.70
N THR A 237 1.58 -1.69 -10.31
CA THR A 237 2.83 -2.01 -9.62
C THR A 237 4.03 -1.36 -10.29
N ALA A 238 5.11 -1.23 -9.54
CA ALA A 238 6.43 -0.83 -10.03
C ALA A 238 7.45 -1.89 -9.60
N PRO A 239 7.63 -2.96 -10.39
CA PRO A 239 8.70 -3.93 -10.15
C PRO A 239 10.06 -3.25 -10.36
N GLY A 240 10.96 -3.50 -9.42
CA GLY A 240 12.35 -3.05 -9.44
C GLY A 240 13.31 -4.20 -9.74
N GLU A 241 14.10 -4.03 -10.76
CA GLU A 241 15.07 -5.00 -11.28
C GLU A 241 16.50 -4.51 -11.04
N ARG A 242 17.43 -5.44 -10.80
CA ARG A 242 18.86 -5.22 -10.86
C ARG A 242 19.60 -6.46 -11.33
N TYR A 243 20.51 -6.32 -12.30
CA TYR A 243 21.31 -7.42 -12.89
C TYR A 243 20.46 -8.57 -13.46
N GLY A 244 19.33 -8.25 -14.12
CA GLY A 244 18.44 -9.25 -14.71
C GLY A 244 17.58 -10.01 -13.69
N ARG A 245 17.50 -9.56 -12.44
CA ARG A 245 16.70 -10.20 -11.39
C ARG A 245 15.72 -9.21 -10.78
N LEU A 246 14.47 -9.63 -10.65
CA LEU A 246 13.46 -8.91 -9.89
C LEU A 246 13.85 -8.88 -8.41
N LYS A 247 13.94 -7.69 -7.82
CA LYS A 247 14.38 -7.49 -6.44
C LYS A 247 13.24 -7.13 -5.50
N ARG A 248 12.32 -6.27 -5.94
CA ARG A 248 11.11 -5.91 -5.20
C ARG A 248 9.97 -5.56 -6.14
N ILE A 249 8.75 -5.57 -5.61
CA ILE A 249 7.57 -4.98 -6.28
C ILE A 249 7.01 -3.90 -5.35
N HIS A 250 7.01 -2.66 -5.83
CA HIS A 250 6.49 -1.50 -5.11
C HIS A 250 5.07 -1.17 -5.57
N ASN A 251 4.28 -0.55 -4.70
CA ASN A 251 2.98 -0.02 -5.10
C ASN A 251 3.17 1.16 -6.07
N ARG A 252 2.39 1.18 -7.15
CA ARG A 252 2.25 2.33 -8.02
C ARG A 252 0.84 2.87 -7.87
N TYR A 253 0.72 4.08 -7.32
CA TYR A 253 -0.56 4.70 -7.05
C TYR A 253 -1.48 4.71 -8.27
N HIS A 254 -2.73 4.30 -8.06
CA HIS A 254 -3.82 4.42 -9.03
C HIS A 254 -5.14 4.58 -8.29
N GLU A 255 -5.74 5.75 -8.41
CA GLU A 255 -6.91 6.17 -7.65
C GLU A 255 -8.09 5.18 -7.73
N GLU A 256 -8.41 4.70 -8.92
CA GLU A 256 -9.57 3.85 -9.17
C GLU A 256 -9.34 2.37 -8.82
N VAL A 257 -8.10 1.91 -8.69
CA VAL A 257 -7.80 0.47 -8.53
C VAL A 257 -7.21 0.17 -7.16
N ASN A 258 -5.93 0.47 -6.95
CA ASN A 258 -5.22 0.04 -5.73
C ASN A 258 -4.91 1.16 -4.75
N GLY A 259 -5.11 2.43 -5.12
CA GLY A 259 -4.73 3.55 -4.28
C GLY A 259 -3.26 3.43 -3.85
N TYR A 260 -3.02 3.57 -2.57
CA TYR A 260 -1.68 3.55 -1.97
C TYR A 260 -1.20 2.13 -1.55
N PHE A 261 -2.01 1.07 -1.72
CA PHE A 261 -1.73 -0.20 -1.06
C PHE A 261 -1.80 -1.39 -2.00
N LEU A 262 -0.86 -2.32 -1.82
CA LEU A 262 -0.72 -3.55 -2.59
C LEU A 262 -0.79 -4.75 -1.63
N CYS A 263 -1.57 -5.77 -1.95
CA CYS A 263 -1.62 -6.96 -1.11
C CYS A 263 -0.30 -7.74 -1.14
N ASP A 264 -0.06 -8.57 -0.12
CA ASP A 264 1.19 -9.31 0.06
C ASP A 264 1.47 -10.27 -1.11
N ARG A 265 0.42 -10.88 -1.70
CA ARG A 265 0.58 -11.66 -2.92
C ARG A 265 1.09 -10.82 -4.09
N GLY A 266 0.58 -9.60 -4.25
CA GLY A 266 1.03 -8.68 -5.30
C GLY A 266 2.45 -8.17 -5.07
N ARG A 267 2.82 -7.96 -3.81
CA ARG A 267 4.13 -7.45 -3.41
C ARG A 267 5.22 -8.51 -3.43
N PHE A 268 4.97 -9.68 -2.86
CA PHE A 268 5.98 -10.72 -2.65
C PHE A 268 5.83 -11.94 -3.58
N GLY A 269 4.73 -12.05 -4.30
CA GLY A 269 4.43 -13.19 -5.18
C GLY A 269 5.23 -13.23 -6.50
N GLY A 270 6.22 -12.37 -6.69
CA GLY A 270 6.99 -12.24 -7.92
C GLY A 270 8.16 -13.23 -8.08
N ASN A 271 8.44 -14.08 -7.09
CA ASN A 271 9.63 -14.95 -7.07
C ASN A 271 9.72 -15.92 -8.27
N PHE A 272 8.59 -16.30 -8.87
CA PHE A 272 8.60 -17.16 -10.06
C PHE A 272 9.36 -16.53 -11.24
N VAL A 273 9.49 -15.19 -11.29
CA VAL A 273 10.25 -14.47 -12.33
C VAL A 273 11.73 -14.82 -12.26
N ASN A 274 12.25 -15.01 -11.04
CA ASN A 274 13.66 -15.33 -10.78
C ASN A 274 13.95 -16.84 -10.75
N SER A 275 12.96 -17.70 -10.94
CA SER A 275 13.11 -19.15 -10.83
C SER A 275 14.06 -19.71 -11.90
N ASP A 276 15.01 -20.53 -11.47
CA ASP A 276 15.98 -21.17 -12.37
C ASP A 276 15.34 -22.21 -13.31
N ILE A 277 14.16 -22.73 -12.96
CA ILE A 277 13.40 -23.65 -13.81
C ILE A 277 12.56 -22.91 -14.87
N ARG A 278 12.55 -21.58 -14.85
CA ARG A 278 11.82 -20.78 -15.83
C ARG A 278 12.44 -20.91 -17.20
N LEU A 279 11.63 -21.23 -18.21
CA LEU A 279 12.07 -21.26 -19.58
C LEU A 279 12.33 -19.84 -20.10
N THR A 280 13.59 -19.48 -20.25
CA THR A 280 14.03 -18.14 -20.73
C THR A 280 14.47 -18.13 -22.19
N ARG A 281 14.59 -19.31 -22.82
CA ARG A 281 15.06 -19.50 -24.21
C ARG A 281 14.17 -20.49 -24.91
N SER A 282 14.03 -20.32 -26.24
CA SER A 282 13.46 -21.35 -27.12
C SER A 282 14.37 -22.56 -27.13
N GLY A 283 13.80 -23.75 -27.20
CA GLY A 283 14.63 -24.96 -27.26
C GLY A 283 13.79 -26.22 -27.47
N GLN A 284 14.49 -27.33 -27.55
CA GLN A 284 13.89 -28.64 -27.71
C GLN A 284 14.38 -29.58 -26.61
N GLN A 285 13.45 -30.32 -26.02
CA GLN A 285 13.77 -31.44 -25.14
C GLN A 285 14.12 -32.65 -25.98
N GLN A 286 15.27 -33.27 -25.71
CA GLN A 286 15.72 -34.50 -26.37
C GLN A 286 15.11 -35.75 -25.68
N ALA A 287 15.28 -36.90 -26.29
CA ALA A 287 14.76 -38.16 -25.74
C ALA A 287 15.39 -38.56 -24.39
N ASP A 288 16.58 -38.07 -24.09
CA ASP A 288 17.31 -38.24 -22.81
C ASP A 288 16.93 -37.19 -21.76
N ASN A 289 15.88 -36.42 -21.99
CA ASN A 289 15.46 -35.29 -21.16
C ASN A 289 16.43 -34.09 -21.09
N THR A 290 17.45 -34.05 -21.94
CA THR A 290 18.29 -32.84 -22.06
C THR A 290 17.56 -31.75 -22.83
N PHE A 291 17.72 -30.48 -22.40
CA PHE A 291 17.18 -29.32 -23.08
C PHE A 291 18.25 -28.67 -23.97
N VAL A 292 18.02 -28.64 -25.26
CA VAL A 292 18.93 -27.97 -26.23
C VAL A 292 18.30 -26.65 -26.65
N ALA A 293 18.99 -25.55 -26.33
CA ALA A 293 18.57 -24.20 -26.73
C ALA A 293 18.65 -24.04 -28.28
N LEU A 294 17.65 -23.39 -28.84
CA LEU A 294 17.56 -23.06 -30.27
C LEU A 294 17.52 -21.55 -30.45
N SER A 295 18.04 -21.08 -31.62
CA SER A 295 17.76 -19.72 -32.02
C SER A 295 16.24 -19.56 -32.31
N ARG A 296 15.78 -18.33 -32.33
CA ARG A 296 14.35 -18.02 -32.62
C ARG A 296 13.96 -18.58 -34.00
N GLU A 297 14.82 -18.38 -35.01
CA GLU A 297 14.62 -18.83 -36.39
C GLU A 297 14.56 -20.35 -36.48
N ALA A 298 15.49 -21.05 -35.81
CA ALA A 298 15.51 -22.52 -35.73
C ALA A 298 14.25 -23.08 -35.03
N ALA A 299 13.82 -22.45 -33.94
CA ALA A 299 12.62 -22.85 -33.23
C ALA A 299 11.36 -22.68 -34.10
N LEU A 300 11.23 -21.54 -34.82
CA LEU A 300 10.11 -21.29 -35.72
C LEU A 300 10.12 -22.24 -36.92
N ALA A 301 11.27 -22.53 -37.53
CA ALA A 301 11.38 -23.49 -38.61
C ALA A 301 10.95 -24.89 -38.16
N LYS A 302 11.34 -25.30 -36.98
CA LYS A 302 10.95 -26.59 -36.38
C LYS A 302 9.47 -26.66 -36.06
N LEU A 303 8.90 -25.58 -35.51
CA LEU A 303 7.46 -25.48 -35.31
C LEU A 303 6.71 -25.60 -36.64
N ALA A 304 7.13 -24.90 -37.68
CA ALA A 304 6.53 -24.97 -39.01
C ALA A 304 6.56 -26.38 -39.59
N GLN A 305 7.68 -27.12 -39.39
CA GLN A 305 7.77 -28.54 -39.78
C GLN A 305 6.77 -29.41 -39.03
N SER A 306 6.66 -29.21 -37.72
CA SER A 306 5.76 -30.01 -36.85
C SER A 306 4.28 -29.71 -37.11
N CYS A 307 3.97 -28.52 -37.61
CA CYS A 307 2.61 -28.04 -37.92
C CYS A 307 2.29 -28.11 -39.42
N GLY A 308 2.95 -28.98 -40.20
CA GLY A 308 2.75 -29.12 -41.64
C GLY A 308 1.34 -29.55 -42.05
N ALA A 309 1.05 -29.47 -43.34
CA ALA A 309 -0.27 -29.80 -43.88
C ALA A 309 -0.70 -31.22 -43.51
N GLY A 310 -1.96 -31.36 -43.03
CA GLY A 310 -2.53 -32.62 -42.63
C GLY A 310 -2.37 -32.98 -41.13
N GLN A 311 -1.62 -32.20 -40.39
CA GLN A 311 -1.50 -32.37 -38.91
C GLN A 311 -2.69 -31.74 -38.21
N ARG A 312 -3.22 -32.44 -37.18
CA ARG A 312 -4.21 -31.85 -36.24
C ARG A 312 -3.47 -31.18 -35.12
N ILE A 313 -3.65 -29.86 -35.00
CA ILE A 313 -2.98 -29.02 -34.01
C ILE A 313 -4.03 -28.56 -33.02
N ALA A 314 -3.79 -28.72 -31.72
CA ALA A 314 -4.57 -28.12 -30.65
C ALA A 314 -3.79 -27.02 -29.99
N GLY A 315 -4.44 -25.88 -29.73
CA GLY A 315 -3.87 -24.74 -29.00
C GLY A 315 -4.41 -24.68 -27.59
N ILE A 316 -3.55 -24.67 -26.60
CA ILE A 316 -3.90 -24.43 -25.21
C ILE A 316 -3.36 -23.06 -24.82
N GLY A 317 -4.27 -22.12 -24.64
CA GLY A 317 -3.97 -20.78 -24.15
C GLY A 317 -3.75 -20.75 -22.63
N SER A 318 -3.60 -19.55 -22.10
CA SER A 318 -3.45 -19.35 -20.65
C SER A 318 -4.19 -18.09 -20.22
N PRO A 319 -4.96 -18.13 -19.11
CA PRO A 319 -5.58 -16.93 -18.55
C PRO A 319 -4.54 -15.90 -18.02
N ARG A 320 -3.27 -16.30 -17.88
CA ARG A 320 -2.15 -15.43 -17.50
C ARG A 320 -1.41 -14.86 -18.70
N ALA A 321 -1.64 -15.35 -19.92
CA ALA A 321 -1.07 -14.79 -21.12
C ALA A 321 -1.83 -13.54 -21.58
N SER A 322 -1.19 -12.68 -22.36
CA SER A 322 -1.87 -11.52 -22.94
C SER A 322 -3.04 -11.94 -23.84
N LEU A 323 -4.00 -11.05 -24.01
CA LEU A 323 -5.12 -11.27 -24.93
C LEU A 323 -4.61 -11.53 -26.36
N GLU A 324 -3.60 -10.75 -26.78
CA GLU A 324 -2.99 -10.88 -28.11
C GLU A 324 -2.35 -12.26 -28.30
N SER A 325 -1.61 -12.77 -27.31
CA SER A 325 -1.00 -14.10 -27.37
C SER A 325 -2.05 -15.22 -27.50
N ASN A 326 -3.12 -15.14 -26.72
CA ASN A 326 -4.23 -16.09 -26.79
C ASN A 326 -4.97 -16.01 -28.13
N TRP A 327 -5.22 -14.78 -28.63
CA TRP A 327 -5.87 -14.56 -29.91
C TRP A 327 -5.03 -15.08 -31.08
N MET A 328 -3.73 -14.79 -31.08
CA MET A 328 -2.80 -15.30 -32.11
C MET A 328 -2.74 -16.82 -32.13
N LEU A 329 -2.71 -17.46 -30.95
CA LEU A 329 -2.77 -18.91 -30.86
C LEU A 329 -4.08 -19.46 -31.41
N GLN A 330 -5.22 -18.84 -31.08
CA GLN A 330 -6.53 -19.23 -31.61
C GLN A 330 -6.59 -19.06 -33.13
N ALA A 331 -6.07 -17.94 -33.67
CA ALA A 331 -6.01 -17.70 -35.10
C ALA A 331 -5.14 -18.73 -35.83
N PHE A 332 -4.05 -19.17 -35.20
CA PHE A 332 -3.13 -20.17 -35.74
C PHE A 332 -3.74 -21.58 -35.80
N VAL A 333 -4.42 -22.03 -34.72
CA VAL A 333 -4.94 -23.40 -34.65
C VAL A 333 -6.39 -23.53 -35.10
N GLY A 334 -7.13 -22.44 -35.23
CA GLY A 334 -8.57 -22.40 -35.48
C GLY A 334 -9.39 -22.45 -34.22
N ALA A 335 -10.58 -21.83 -34.24
CA ALA A 335 -11.43 -21.65 -33.06
C ALA A 335 -11.90 -23.01 -32.45
N THR A 336 -12.10 -24.03 -33.25
CA THR A 336 -12.55 -25.38 -32.81
C THR A 336 -11.42 -26.18 -32.16
N GLN A 337 -10.18 -25.84 -32.40
CA GLN A 337 -9.00 -26.51 -31.86
C GLN A 337 -8.34 -25.72 -30.73
N PHE A 338 -8.93 -24.59 -30.32
CA PHE A 338 -8.41 -23.71 -29.27
C PHE A 338 -9.13 -23.97 -27.95
N CYS A 339 -8.34 -24.12 -26.89
CA CYS A 339 -8.78 -24.10 -25.49
C CYS A 339 -8.15 -22.90 -24.79
N ALA A 340 -8.95 -22.10 -24.07
CA ALA A 340 -8.45 -20.90 -23.38
C ALA A 340 -7.62 -21.21 -22.10
N GLY A 341 -7.37 -22.48 -21.81
CA GLY A 341 -6.57 -22.90 -20.66
C GLY A 341 -7.32 -22.90 -19.32
N PHE A 342 -8.63 -22.70 -19.34
CA PHE A 342 -9.48 -22.94 -18.16
C PHE A 342 -9.76 -24.44 -18.01
N GLY A 343 -9.66 -24.91 -16.78
CA GLY A 343 -10.04 -26.28 -16.42
C GLY A 343 -11.57 -26.51 -16.45
N PRO A 344 -12.08 -27.38 -15.57
CA PRO A 344 -13.54 -27.68 -15.46
C PRO A 344 -14.37 -26.40 -15.20
N GLU A 345 -13.79 -25.38 -14.60
CA GLU A 345 -14.42 -24.08 -14.28
C GLU A 345 -14.72 -23.24 -15.52
N GLY A 346 -14.21 -23.61 -16.68
CA GLY A 346 -14.39 -22.84 -17.93
C GLY A 346 -15.87 -22.63 -18.32
N ALA A 347 -16.76 -23.53 -17.94
CA ALA A 347 -18.19 -23.36 -18.15
C ALA A 347 -18.77 -22.26 -17.25
N ALA A 348 -18.39 -22.25 -15.98
CA ALA A 348 -18.80 -21.21 -15.02
C ALA A 348 -18.26 -19.85 -15.42
N VAL A 349 -16.98 -19.75 -15.82
CA VAL A 349 -16.37 -18.50 -16.30
C VAL A 349 -17.14 -17.95 -17.52
N ARG A 350 -17.51 -18.80 -18.49
CA ARG A 350 -18.32 -18.37 -19.65
C ARG A 350 -19.72 -17.90 -19.25
N ALA A 351 -20.37 -18.59 -18.31
CA ALA A 351 -21.69 -18.20 -17.81
C ALA A 351 -21.63 -16.82 -17.11
N ILE A 352 -20.64 -16.61 -16.24
CA ILE A 352 -20.40 -15.32 -15.57
C ILE A 352 -20.12 -14.23 -16.60
N ALA A 353 -19.21 -14.47 -17.55
CA ALA A 353 -18.89 -13.50 -18.59
C ALA A 353 -20.12 -13.15 -19.46
N SER A 354 -20.98 -14.13 -19.75
CA SER A 354 -22.23 -13.91 -20.48
C SER A 354 -23.22 -13.07 -19.67
N ALA A 355 -23.36 -13.35 -18.37
CA ALA A 355 -24.22 -12.57 -17.48
C ALA A 355 -23.77 -11.11 -17.38
N LEU A 356 -22.46 -10.87 -17.21
CA LEU A 356 -21.88 -9.54 -17.15
C LEU A 356 -22.06 -8.75 -18.47
N LYS A 357 -21.87 -9.41 -19.62
CA LYS A 357 -22.11 -8.82 -20.94
C LYS A 357 -23.57 -8.57 -21.25
N GLY A 358 -24.47 -9.37 -20.71
CA GLY A 358 -25.91 -9.28 -20.90
C GLY A 358 -26.56 -8.03 -20.27
N GLY A 359 -25.82 -7.30 -19.44
CA GLY A 359 -26.20 -5.97 -18.97
C GLY A 359 -27.38 -5.92 -18.00
N GLY A 360 -27.79 -7.05 -17.42
CA GLY A 360 -28.91 -7.08 -16.47
C GLY A 360 -28.57 -6.53 -15.07
N VAL A 361 -27.29 -6.59 -14.69
CA VAL A 361 -26.78 -6.10 -13.39
C VAL A 361 -25.49 -5.31 -13.64
N PRO A 362 -25.38 -4.06 -13.15
CA PRO A 362 -24.15 -3.29 -13.25
C PRO A 362 -23.06 -3.94 -12.41
N SER A 363 -21.82 -3.92 -12.92
CA SER A 363 -20.64 -4.28 -12.14
C SER A 363 -20.17 -3.05 -11.35
N ALA A 364 -20.00 -3.19 -10.04
CA ALA A 364 -19.50 -2.11 -9.20
C ALA A 364 -18.00 -1.94 -9.39
N THR A 365 -17.54 -0.70 -9.40
CA THR A 365 -16.13 -0.34 -9.26
C THR A 365 -15.68 -0.49 -7.80
N LEU A 366 -14.36 -0.50 -7.57
CA LEU A 366 -13.83 -0.53 -6.18
C LEU A 366 -14.25 0.71 -5.38
N GLN A 367 -14.30 1.88 -6.01
CA GLN A 367 -14.77 3.12 -5.38
C GLN A 367 -16.25 3.05 -5.00
N GLU A 368 -17.11 2.50 -5.86
CA GLU A 368 -18.53 2.28 -5.54
C GLU A 368 -18.70 1.28 -4.39
N ILE A 369 -17.85 0.24 -4.32
CA ILE A 369 -17.83 -0.68 -3.17
C ILE A 369 -17.43 0.07 -1.90
N GLU A 370 -16.37 0.88 -1.95
CA GLU A 370 -15.90 1.68 -0.80
C GLU A 370 -16.97 2.67 -0.31
N ALA A 371 -17.75 3.22 -1.21
CA ALA A 371 -18.83 4.19 -0.92
C ALA A 371 -20.18 3.56 -0.56
N ALA A 372 -20.32 2.24 -0.60
CA ALA A 372 -21.58 1.57 -0.33
C ALA A 372 -22.00 1.68 1.15
N ASP A 373 -23.32 1.75 1.40
CA ASP A 373 -23.90 1.81 2.76
C ASP A 373 -23.92 0.44 3.44
N ALA A 374 -24.04 -0.65 2.65
CA ALA A 374 -24.06 -2.02 3.11
C ALA A 374 -23.56 -2.97 2.01
N VAL A 375 -22.95 -4.08 2.40
CA VAL A 375 -22.47 -5.11 1.47
C VAL A 375 -22.83 -6.50 1.96
N ILE A 376 -23.21 -7.37 0.99
CA ILE A 376 -23.42 -8.80 1.22
C ILE A 376 -22.42 -9.58 0.38
N ILE A 377 -21.63 -10.44 1.01
CA ILE A 377 -20.69 -11.37 0.36
C ILE A 377 -21.36 -12.74 0.29
N LEU A 378 -21.45 -13.32 -0.92
CA LEU A 378 -22.10 -14.60 -1.14
C LEU A 378 -21.07 -15.66 -1.56
N GLY A 379 -20.79 -16.61 -0.66
CA GLY A 379 -20.06 -17.83 -0.95
C GLY A 379 -18.57 -17.69 -1.27
N GLU A 380 -17.93 -16.55 -0.97
CA GLU A 380 -16.55 -16.29 -1.37
C GLU A 380 -15.68 -15.77 -0.23
N ASP A 381 -14.41 -16.20 -0.21
CA ASP A 381 -13.36 -15.62 0.61
C ASP A 381 -12.57 -14.56 -0.18
N VAL A 382 -13.06 -13.32 -0.15
CA VAL A 382 -12.46 -12.20 -0.88
C VAL A 382 -11.06 -11.84 -0.40
N THR A 383 -10.68 -12.20 0.83
CA THR A 383 -9.32 -11.94 1.35
C THR A 383 -8.28 -12.76 0.58
N GLN A 384 -8.64 -13.97 0.14
CA GLN A 384 -7.77 -14.87 -0.60
C GLN A 384 -7.87 -14.71 -2.11
N THR A 385 -9.06 -14.48 -2.64
CA THR A 385 -9.31 -14.45 -4.09
C THR A 385 -9.12 -13.06 -4.70
N ALA A 386 -9.47 -11.99 -3.96
CA ALA A 386 -9.42 -10.61 -4.41
C ALA A 386 -9.13 -9.65 -3.25
N ALA A 387 -7.97 -9.76 -2.64
CA ALA A 387 -7.59 -9.03 -1.42
C ALA A 387 -7.87 -7.51 -1.50
N ARG A 388 -7.68 -6.86 -2.68
CA ARG A 388 -8.01 -5.44 -2.83
C ARG A 388 -9.52 -5.17 -2.70
N VAL A 389 -10.37 -6.10 -3.12
CA VAL A 389 -11.83 -6.01 -2.87
C VAL A 389 -12.11 -6.14 -1.38
N ALA A 390 -11.42 -7.06 -0.67
CA ALA A 390 -11.53 -7.14 0.79
C ALA A 390 -11.16 -5.83 1.49
N LEU A 391 -10.11 -5.15 1.00
CA LEU A 391 -9.73 -3.83 1.53
C LEU A 391 -10.80 -2.76 1.27
N ALA A 392 -11.44 -2.77 0.10
CA ALA A 392 -12.57 -1.89 -0.23
C ALA A 392 -13.75 -2.13 0.73
N LEU A 393 -14.09 -3.38 1.00
CA LEU A 393 -15.15 -3.75 1.94
C LEU A 393 -14.87 -3.26 3.37
N ARG A 394 -13.60 -3.27 3.80
CA ARG A 394 -13.20 -2.70 5.09
C ARG A 394 -13.41 -1.18 5.15
N GLN A 395 -13.23 -0.48 4.01
CA GLN A 395 -13.56 0.94 3.95
C GLN A 395 -15.08 1.18 4.02
N THR A 396 -15.90 0.37 3.33
CA THR A 396 -17.38 0.41 3.42
C THR A 396 -17.87 0.39 4.88
N VAL A 397 -17.30 -0.49 5.70
CA VAL A 397 -17.70 -0.62 7.12
C VAL A 397 -17.51 0.68 7.91
N ARG A 398 -16.61 1.56 7.49
CA ARG A 398 -16.33 2.84 8.15
C ARG A 398 -17.31 3.95 7.81
N ASN A 399 -18.08 3.84 6.71
CA ASN A 399 -18.87 4.94 6.15
C ASN A 399 -19.87 5.51 7.14
N LYS A 400 -20.63 4.69 7.85
CA LYS A 400 -21.60 5.17 8.86
C LYS A 400 -20.93 5.99 9.97
N GLY A 401 -19.75 5.56 10.42
CA GLY A 401 -18.97 6.32 11.40
C GLY A 401 -18.41 7.63 10.84
N LEU A 402 -18.00 7.64 9.57
CA LEU A 402 -17.54 8.84 8.87
C LEU A 402 -18.67 9.86 8.69
N GLU A 403 -19.86 9.42 8.30
CA GLU A 403 -21.06 10.28 8.19
C GLU A 403 -21.42 10.89 9.54
N LYS A 404 -21.38 10.10 10.61
CA LYS A 404 -21.62 10.57 11.97
C LYS A 404 -20.58 11.60 12.40
N ALA A 405 -19.30 11.36 12.11
CA ALA A 405 -18.23 12.32 12.38
C ALA A 405 -18.47 13.64 11.65
N ALA A 406 -18.82 13.58 10.37
CA ALA A 406 -19.15 14.75 9.56
C ALA A 406 -20.37 15.52 10.13
N ALA A 407 -21.43 14.81 10.53
CA ALA A 407 -22.61 15.40 11.17
C ALA A 407 -22.29 16.07 12.50
N MET A 408 -21.28 15.60 13.24
CA MET A 408 -20.77 16.23 14.47
C MET A 408 -19.78 17.37 14.20
N GLY A 409 -19.50 17.72 12.94
CA GLY A 409 -18.54 18.74 12.56
C GLY A 409 -17.07 18.32 12.73
N VAL A 410 -16.83 17.02 12.87
CA VAL A 410 -15.46 16.47 12.95
C VAL A 410 -14.94 16.24 11.53
N ALA A 411 -13.83 16.89 11.19
CA ALA A 411 -13.22 16.72 9.89
C ALA A 411 -12.72 15.26 9.71
N ILE A 412 -13.05 14.62 8.59
CA ILE A 412 -12.73 13.21 8.31
C ILE A 412 -11.23 12.91 8.30
N TRP A 413 -10.39 13.91 8.07
CA TRP A 413 -8.93 13.77 8.12
C TRP A 413 -8.35 13.81 9.55
N GLN A 414 -9.16 14.11 10.59
CA GLN A 414 -8.77 14.02 12.00
C GLN A 414 -8.90 12.57 12.51
N ASP A 415 -7.94 11.74 12.17
CA ASP A 415 -8.00 10.30 12.34
C ASP A 415 -8.34 9.84 13.77
N ALA A 416 -7.71 10.42 14.80
CA ALA A 416 -7.97 10.03 16.19
C ALA A 416 -9.42 10.30 16.63
N ALA A 417 -10.01 11.41 16.18
CA ALA A 417 -11.40 11.75 16.51
C ALA A 417 -12.38 10.86 15.73
N VAL A 418 -12.13 10.65 14.44
CA VAL A 418 -12.91 9.77 13.59
C VAL A 418 -12.88 8.34 14.12
N ARG A 419 -11.71 7.84 14.51
CA ARG A 419 -11.53 6.50 15.07
C ARG A 419 -12.43 6.25 16.30
N ASN A 420 -12.50 7.20 17.23
CA ASN A 420 -13.36 7.09 18.40
C ASN A 420 -14.85 6.96 18.04
N ILE A 421 -15.27 7.63 16.98
CA ILE A 421 -16.67 7.58 16.50
C ILE A 421 -16.93 6.25 15.77
N THR A 422 -16.04 5.84 14.87
CA THR A 422 -16.20 4.63 14.05
C THR A 422 -16.12 3.32 14.83
N GLN A 423 -15.55 3.30 16.05
CA GLN A 423 -15.54 2.12 16.90
C GLN A 423 -16.92 1.62 17.29
N ASN A 424 -17.92 2.51 17.35
CA ASN A 424 -19.26 2.23 17.87
C ASN A 424 -20.35 2.26 16.78
N ASP A 425 -20.05 2.76 15.58
CA ASP A 425 -21.01 2.90 14.50
C ASP A 425 -20.37 2.44 13.17
N CYS A 426 -20.77 1.24 12.72
CA CYS A 426 -20.26 0.62 11.50
C CYS A 426 -21.39 0.37 10.51
N SER A 427 -21.09 0.45 9.22
CA SER A 427 -21.99 0.01 8.15
C SER A 427 -22.11 -1.52 8.14
N PRO A 428 -23.28 -2.09 7.77
CA PRO A 428 -23.47 -3.53 7.74
C PRO A 428 -22.59 -4.21 6.69
N LEU A 429 -21.88 -5.27 7.11
CA LEU A 429 -21.21 -6.22 6.24
C LEU A 429 -21.69 -7.62 6.61
N ILE A 430 -22.35 -8.29 5.66
CA ILE A 430 -22.95 -9.61 5.84
C ILE A 430 -22.17 -10.60 4.95
N GLN A 431 -21.72 -11.70 5.53
CA GLN A 431 -21.07 -12.78 4.78
C GLN A 431 -21.88 -14.07 4.92
N LEU A 432 -22.29 -14.64 3.79
CA LEU A 432 -22.99 -15.91 3.70
C LEU A 432 -22.07 -16.95 3.05
N MET A 433 -21.70 -17.99 3.79
CA MET A 433 -20.79 -19.04 3.34
C MET A 433 -21.40 -20.43 3.54
N THR A 434 -21.00 -21.38 2.68
CA THR A 434 -21.44 -22.77 2.72
C THR A 434 -20.64 -23.63 3.72
N ALA A 435 -19.50 -23.15 4.20
CA ALA A 435 -18.66 -23.78 5.21
C ALA A 435 -18.16 -22.74 6.21
N SER A 436 -17.96 -23.16 7.46
CA SER A 436 -17.25 -22.31 8.45
C SER A 436 -15.83 -22.06 7.98
N ARG A 437 -15.39 -20.82 7.99
CA ARG A 437 -13.98 -20.46 7.81
C ARG A 437 -13.15 -20.99 8.97
N SER A 438 -11.87 -21.24 8.74
CA SER A 438 -10.92 -21.41 9.83
C SER A 438 -10.89 -20.13 10.67
N GLU A 439 -10.73 -20.25 11.98
CA GLU A 439 -10.78 -19.13 12.94
C GLU A 439 -9.78 -18.01 12.57
N GLU A 440 -8.67 -18.34 11.92
CA GLU A 440 -7.62 -17.43 11.48
C GLU A 440 -8.11 -16.35 10.49
N HIS A 441 -9.10 -16.66 9.65
CA HIS A 441 -9.61 -15.74 8.64
C HIS A 441 -10.89 -15.02 9.06
N THR A 442 -11.60 -15.53 10.07
CA THR A 442 -12.81 -14.88 10.58
C THR A 442 -12.52 -13.66 11.45
N SER A 443 -11.38 -13.64 12.15
CA SER A 443 -11.01 -12.55 13.04
C SER A 443 -10.77 -11.23 12.31
N GLU A 444 -10.23 -11.25 11.11
CA GLU A 444 -9.88 -10.02 10.36
C GLU A 444 -11.09 -9.26 9.81
N LEU A 445 -12.14 -9.97 9.39
CA LEU A 445 -13.41 -9.35 8.99
C LEU A 445 -14.33 -9.11 10.20
N GLN A 446 -14.16 -9.91 11.27
CA GLN A 446 -14.98 -9.86 12.50
C GLN A 446 -14.46 -8.90 13.55
N SER A 447 -13.26 -8.40 13.47
CA SER A 447 -12.63 -7.54 14.49
C SER A 447 -13.35 -6.19 14.68
N ARG A 448 -14.45 -5.97 13.96
CA ARG A 448 -15.37 -4.84 14.16
C ARG A 448 -16.78 -5.38 14.44
N PRO A 449 -17.50 -4.80 15.43
CA PRO A 449 -18.62 -5.43 16.12
C PRO A 449 -19.94 -5.54 15.35
N HIS A 450 -19.97 -5.79 14.05
CA HIS A 450 -21.23 -5.96 13.31
C HIS A 450 -21.12 -6.84 12.05
N ILE A 451 -20.40 -7.97 12.13
CA ILE A 451 -20.58 -9.02 11.13
C ILE A 451 -21.62 -9.99 11.65
N SER A 452 -22.83 -9.95 11.12
CA SER A 452 -23.86 -10.94 11.41
C SER A 452 -23.75 -12.10 10.43
N TYR A 453 -23.61 -13.33 10.95
CA TYR A 453 -23.73 -14.55 10.18
C TYR A 453 -25.20 -14.96 10.13
N ALA A 454 -25.72 -15.16 8.90
CA ALA A 454 -26.90 -15.96 8.72
C ALA A 454 -26.44 -17.35 8.25
N VAL A 455 -26.78 -18.39 9.00
CA VAL A 455 -26.58 -19.82 8.66
C VAL A 455 -27.64 -20.24 7.67
#